data_f028d85b4fdfde46f570b5ddfe2dcb1d
#
_entry.id   f028d85b4fdfde46f570b5ddfe2dcb1d
#
_cell.length_a   1.000
_cell.length_b   1.000
_cell.length_c   1.000
_cell.angle_alpha   90.00
_cell.angle_beta   90.00
_cell.angle_gamma   90.00
#
_symmetry.space_group_name_H-M   'P 1'
#
loop_
_entity.id
_entity.type
_entity.pdbx_description
1 polymer ?
#
loop_
_entity_poly.entity_id
_entity_poly.type
_entity_poly.pdbx_seq_one_letter_code
_entity_poly.pdbx_strand_id
1 'polypeptide(L)'
;MAWRTQDVEEQRMRFVVAASRREKSLTELCAEFEISRPTAYCWLKRYQEGGIAGMQEASRRPHHSPARTGAAVKQRVVELRQERPDWGARKIRHLLRREGIELPASTIPRILLRNQLVRDWDRQAMALRRFERAQPNQLWQMDFKGPKGWDQPVGPLSVLDDHSRYALALENTGSTQARGVQAVLERVFRESGVPEEMLMDHGTPWFNTQGRMGWSQFTVWLMDQDVSLRFSGYQHPQTQGKVERFHRSLTAALLRRGTPLDSERQNWLNDFRQEYNCVRPHEALQMKTPDQVWHKSPRMFRESHSAWQYPAGSEVNEVDRNGQFRLHRQRHYITKALAGKEVGLLEVEHRILVFYRRTLICELDPMPPCPSMPTRTAMPAAGV
;
A
#
# COMPACT_ATOMS: atom_id res chain seq x y z
N MET A 1 -43.43 14.88 34.24
CA MET A 1 -44.43 14.93 33.15
C MET A 1 -43.68 15.24 31.86
N ALA A 2 -43.68 14.33 30.89
CA ALA A 2 -43.04 14.55 29.61
C ALA A 2 -43.93 15.51 28.79
N TRP A 3 -43.32 16.57 28.30
CA TRP A 3 -43.98 17.50 27.39
C TRP A 3 -44.29 16.73 26.09
N ARG A 4 -45.58 16.59 25.73
CA ARG A 4 -45.96 16.05 24.43
C ARG A 4 -45.62 17.12 23.38
N THR A 5 -44.67 16.86 22.52
CA THR A 5 -44.44 17.58 21.25
C THR A 5 -45.72 17.42 20.43
N GLN A 6 -46.53 18.46 20.32
CA GLN A 6 -47.71 18.43 19.45
C GLN A 6 -47.22 18.41 18.01
N ASP A 7 -47.68 17.44 17.25
CA ASP A 7 -47.37 17.34 15.82
C ASP A 7 -47.97 18.57 15.11
N VAL A 8 -47.16 19.23 14.30
CA VAL A 8 -47.58 20.43 13.54
C VAL A 8 -48.76 20.12 12.59
N GLU A 9 -48.87 18.91 12.09
CA GLU A 9 -50.00 18.46 11.28
C GLU A 9 -51.27 18.35 12.09
N GLU A 10 -51.20 17.87 13.33
CA GLU A 10 -52.31 17.80 14.26
C GLU A 10 -52.82 19.21 14.65
N GLN A 11 -51.94 20.17 14.87
CA GLN A 11 -52.33 21.55 15.12
C GLN A 11 -53.04 22.18 13.93
N ARG A 12 -52.56 21.96 12.73
CA ARG A 12 -53.21 22.43 11.50
C ARG A 12 -54.61 21.84 11.32
N MET A 13 -54.75 20.54 11.59
CA MET A 13 -56.04 19.87 11.55
C MET A 13 -57.01 20.42 12.61
N ARG A 14 -56.55 20.61 13.84
CA ARG A 14 -57.39 21.22 14.91
C ARG A 14 -57.87 22.63 14.52
N PHE A 15 -56.99 23.44 13.98
CA PHE A 15 -57.34 24.77 13.47
C PHE A 15 -58.43 24.71 12.38
N VAL A 16 -58.26 23.87 11.37
CA VAL A 16 -59.22 23.73 10.28
C VAL A 16 -60.56 23.21 10.74
N VAL A 17 -60.58 22.24 11.66
CA VAL A 17 -61.81 21.70 12.27
C VAL A 17 -62.51 22.78 13.09
N ALA A 18 -61.77 23.56 13.90
CA ALA A 18 -62.33 24.65 14.67
C ALA A 18 -62.95 25.76 13.78
N ALA A 19 -62.24 26.10 12.68
CA ALA A 19 -62.73 27.05 11.69
C ALA A 19 -63.99 26.56 10.94
N SER A 20 -64.07 25.27 10.67
CA SER A 20 -65.25 24.64 10.02
C SER A 20 -66.51 24.63 10.87
N ARG A 21 -66.35 24.58 12.19
CA ARG A 21 -67.51 24.65 13.15
C ARG A 21 -68.14 26.03 13.26
N ARG A 22 -67.45 27.09 12.82
CA ARG A 22 -67.90 28.50 12.87
C ARG A 22 -68.36 29.00 14.26
N GLU A 23 -67.88 28.38 15.33
CA GLU A 23 -68.21 28.74 16.69
C GLU A 23 -67.46 29.99 17.18
N LYS A 24 -66.29 30.25 16.59
CA LYS A 24 -65.45 31.43 16.86
C LYS A 24 -65.14 32.17 15.54
N SER A 25 -64.89 33.47 15.67
CA SER A 25 -64.43 34.24 14.52
C SER A 25 -63.02 33.84 14.11
N LEU A 26 -62.67 34.02 12.80
CA LEU A 26 -61.36 33.69 12.28
C LEU A 26 -60.23 34.46 13.03
N THR A 27 -60.55 35.66 13.55
CA THR A 27 -59.64 36.50 14.30
C THR A 27 -59.30 35.89 15.67
N GLU A 28 -60.32 35.38 16.37
CA GLU A 28 -60.17 34.68 17.64
C GLU A 28 -59.38 33.37 17.50
N LEU A 29 -59.64 32.59 16.42
CA LEU A 29 -58.91 31.38 16.12
C LEU A 29 -57.46 31.70 15.76
N CYS A 30 -57.17 32.74 15.03
CA CYS A 30 -55.79 33.15 14.75
C CYS A 30 -55.01 33.50 16.03
N ALA A 31 -55.67 34.15 16.99
CA ALA A 31 -55.05 34.45 18.29
C ALA A 31 -54.84 33.21 19.13
N GLU A 32 -55.82 32.28 19.15
CA GLU A 32 -55.74 31.01 19.90
C GLU A 32 -54.65 30.07 19.38
N PHE A 33 -54.48 29.98 18.07
CA PHE A 33 -53.45 29.13 17.43
C PHE A 33 -52.13 29.87 17.15
N GLU A 34 -52.02 31.13 17.57
CA GLU A 34 -50.84 31.99 17.39
C GLU A 34 -50.38 32.09 15.92
N ILE A 35 -51.32 32.14 14.95
CA ILE A 35 -51.06 32.26 13.51
C ILE A 35 -51.56 33.55 12.94
N SER A 36 -50.89 34.02 11.87
CA SER A 36 -51.38 35.18 11.13
C SER A 36 -52.62 34.89 10.27
N ARG A 37 -53.47 35.88 10.02
CA ARG A 37 -54.62 35.74 9.09
C ARG A 37 -54.24 35.17 7.72
N PRO A 38 -53.15 35.64 7.02
CA PRO A 38 -52.72 35.06 5.77
C PRO A 38 -52.43 33.57 5.89
N THR A 39 -51.76 33.12 7.02
CA THR A 39 -51.48 31.71 7.31
C THR A 39 -52.78 30.92 7.46
N ALA A 40 -53.76 31.47 8.18
CA ALA A 40 -55.05 30.85 8.37
C ALA A 40 -55.78 30.62 7.02
N TYR A 41 -55.88 31.64 6.17
CA TYR A 41 -56.46 31.47 4.85
C TYR A 41 -55.71 30.50 3.96
N CYS A 42 -54.40 30.46 4.06
CA CYS A 42 -53.57 29.47 3.32
C CYS A 42 -53.93 28.00 3.69
N TRP A 43 -54.07 27.73 5.01
CA TRP A 43 -54.39 26.37 5.47
C TRP A 43 -55.87 26.02 5.19
N LEU A 44 -56.80 26.93 5.31
CA LEU A 44 -58.21 26.73 4.92
C LEU A 44 -58.34 26.41 3.40
N LYS A 45 -57.65 27.16 2.56
CA LYS A 45 -57.62 26.93 1.12
C LYS A 45 -57.03 25.55 0.79
N ARG A 46 -55.89 25.20 1.39
CA ARG A 46 -55.25 23.87 1.18
C ARG A 46 -56.12 22.69 1.63
N TYR A 47 -56.91 22.90 2.67
CA TYR A 47 -57.86 21.90 3.10
C TYR A 47 -59.04 21.77 2.12
N GLN A 48 -59.55 22.90 1.62
CA GLN A 48 -60.63 22.89 0.64
C GLN A 48 -60.22 22.21 -0.67
N GLU A 49 -58.95 22.38 -1.10
CA GLU A 49 -58.43 21.83 -2.34
C GLU A 49 -57.95 20.36 -2.18
N GLY A 50 -57.38 19.98 -1.06
CA GLY A 50 -56.71 18.68 -0.92
C GLY A 50 -57.14 17.86 0.30
N GLY A 51 -58.16 18.32 1.08
CA GLY A 51 -58.61 17.63 2.29
C GLY A 51 -57.47 17.47 3.31
N ILE A 52 -57.50 16.33 4.03
CA ILE A 52 -56.49 15.97 5.03
C ILE A 52 -55.08 15.92 4.43
N ALA A 53 -54.92 15.43 3.17
CA ALA A 53 -53.64 15.41 2.49
C ALA A 53 -53.03 16.79 2.25
N GLY A 54 -53.86 17.83 2.17
CA GLY A 54 -53.46 19.24 2.07
C GLY A 54 -52.75 19.76 3.34
N MET A 55 -52.90 19.10 4.51
CA MET A 55 -52.29 19.49 5.76
C MET A 55 -50.82 19.07 5.89
N GLN A 56 -50.39 18.13 5.05
CA GLN A 56 -48.99 17.66 5.02
C GLN A 56 -48.07 18.77 4.50
N GLU A 57 -46.82 18.72 4.95
CA GLU A 57 -45.85 19.73 4.49
C GLU A 57 -45.44 19.51 3.04
N ALA A 58 -45.74 20.45 2.19
CA ALA A 58 -45.32 20.38 0.79
C ALA A 58 -43.81 20.53 0.68
N SER A 59 -43.23 19.80 -0.27
CA SER A 59 -41.79 19.90 -0.54
C SER A 59 -41.42 21.33 -0.90
N ARG A 60 -40.47 21.91 -0.18
CA ARG A 60 -39.91 23.26 -0.46
C ARG A 60 -38.86 23.23 -1.58
N ARG A 61 -38.66 22.09 -2.25
CA ARG A 61 -37.69 21.98 -3.33
C ARG A 61 -38.17 22.76 -4.56
N PRO A 62 -37.26 23.50 -5.20
CA PRO A 62 -37.59 24.16 -6.48
C PRO A 62 -38.06 23.12 -7.52
N HIS A 63 -39.11 23.44 -8.25
CA HIS A 63 -39.63 22.60 -9.34
C HIS A 63 -38.58 22.44 -10.44
N HIS A 64 -37.73 23.45 -10.66
CA HIS A 64 -36.66 23.45 -11.63
C HIS A 64 -35.30 23.65 -10.93
N SER A 65 -34.35 22.78 -11.19
CA SER A 65 -32.99 22.83 -10.66
C SER A 65 -31.99 22.69 -11.82
N PRO A 66 -31.58 23.76 -12.48
CA PRO A 66 -30.71 23.70 -13.65
C PRO A 66 -29.37 23.01 -13.40
N ALA A 67 -28.83 23.15 -12.19
CA ALA A 67 -27.56 22.54 -11.76
C ALA A 67 -27.70 21.06 -11.32
N ARG A 68 -28.87 20.43 -11.53
CA ARG A 68 -29.07 19.04 -11.15
C ARG A 68 -28.30 18.10 -12.06
N THR A 69 -27.40 17.29 -11.52
CA THR A 69 -26.69 16.24 -12.27
C THR A 69 -27.68 15.32 -12.99
N GLY A 70 -27.53 15.12 -14.28
CA GLY A 70 -28.39 14.28 -15.12
C GLY A 70 -28.42 12.82 -14.64
N ALA A 71 -29.50 12.09 -14.98
CA ALA A 71 -29.69 10.70 -14.57
C ALA A 71 -28.59 9.79 -15.14
N ALA A 72 -28.22 9.94 -16.41
CA ALA A 72 -27.17 9.15 -17.06
C ALA A 72 -25.81 9.29 -16.35
N VAL A 73 -25.44 10.52 -15.97
CA VAL A 73 -24.18 10.78 -15.26
C VAL A 73 -24.18 10.15 -13.86
N LYS A 74 -25.32 10.20 -13.15
CA LYS A 74 -25.45 9.52 -11.84
C LYS A 74 -25.31 8.02 -11.99
N GLN A 75 -25.97 7.44 -12.98
CA GLN A 75 -25.89 6.04 -13.29
C GLN A 75 -24.44 5.61 -13.58
N ARG A 76 -23.72 6.40 -14.39
CA ARG A 76 -22.30 6.13 -14.69
C ARG A 76 -21.42 6.16 -13.45
N VAL A 77 -21.66 7.07 -12.50
CA VAL A 77 -20.95 7.08 -11.19
C VAL A 77 -21.21 5.79 -10.40
N VAL A 78 -22.45 5.31 -10.40
CA VAL A 78 -22.84 4.07 -9.70
C VAL A 78 -22.16 2.86 -10.35
N GLU A 79 -22.19 2.74 -11.67
CA GLU A 79 -21.54 1.69 -12.46
C GLU A 79 -20.05 1.62 -12.16
N LEU A 80 -19.33 2.73 -12.26
CA LEU A 80 -17.90 2.80 -11.96
C LEU A 80 -17.59 2.37 -10.52
N ARG A 81 -18.45 2.67 -9.55
CA ARG A 81 -18.29 2.23 -8.17
C ARG A 81 -18.58 0.74 -8.01
N GLN A 82 -19.55 0.20 -8.72
CA GLN A 82 -19.88 -1.23 -8.71
C GLN A 82 -18.81 -2.05 -9.40
N GLU A 83 -18.30 -1.57 -10.54
CA GLU A 83 -17.16 -2.20 -11.22
C GLU A 83 -15.89 -2.20 -10.37
N ARG A 84 -15.67 -1.16 -9.57
CA ARG A 84 -14.46 -0.93 -8.78
C ARG A 84 -14.78 -0.47 -7.35
N PRO A 85 -15.26 -1.39 -6.48
CA PRO A 85 -15.73 -1.04 -5.13
C PRO A 85 -14.67 -0.48 -4.20
N ASP A 86 -13.38 -0.73 -4.49
CA ASP A 86 -12.23 -0.21 -3.76
C ASP A 86 -11.75 1.18 -4.23
N TRP A 87 -12.41 1.75 -5.25
CA TRP A 87 -12.05 3.08 -5.75
C TRP A 87 -12.88 4.16 -5.08
N GLY A 88 -12.21 5.08 -4.40
CA GLY A 88 -12.85 6.25 -3.79
C GLY A 88 -13.32 7.28 -4.82
N ALA A 89 -14.11 8.25 -4.35
CA ALA A 89 -14.71 9.30 -5.17
C ALA A 89 -13.70 10.09 -6.05
N ARG A 90 -12.46 10.28 -5.56
CA ARG A 90 -11.40 10.98 -6.31
C ARG A 90 -10.99 10.22 -7.57
N LYS A 91 -10.84 8.89 -7.48
CA LYS A 91 -10.48 8.05 -8.62
C LYS A 91 -11.62 7.97 -9.63
N ILE A 92 -12.86 7.79 -9.15
CA ILE A 92 -14.05 7.81 -10.00
C ILE A 92 -14.14 9.14 -10.75
N ARG A 93 -13.90 10.29 -10.06
CA ARG A 93 -13.90 11.62 -10.70
C ARG A 93 -12.84 11.72 -11.80
N HIS A 94 -11.65 11.16 -11.55
CA HIS A 94 -10.58 11.18 -12.56
C HIS A 94 -10.97 10.41 -13.82
N LEU A 95 -11.60 9.23 -13.68
CA LEU A 95 -12.10 8.48 -14.84
C LEU A 95 -13.19 9.22 -15.61
N LEU A 96 -14.17 9.78 -14.89
CA LEU A 96 -15.24 10.57 -15.51
C LEU A 96 -14.69 11.74 -16.33
N ARG A 97 -13.65 12.42 -15.84
CA ARG A 97 -12.96 13.47 -16.60
C ARG A 97 -12.34 12.96 -17.91
N ARG A 98 -11.78 11.75 -17.90
CA ARG A 98 -11.26 11.10 -19.13
C ARG A 98 -12.38 10.76 -20.11
N GLU A 99 -13.60 10.52 -19.61
CA GLU A 99 -14.82 10.32 -20.40
C GLU A 99 -15.48 11.66 -20.80
N GLY A 100 -14.84 12.83 -20.52
CA GLY A 100 -15.38 14.16 -20.82
C GLY A 100 -16.44 14.65 -19.83
N ILE A 101 -16.65 13.95 -18.71
CA ILE A 101 -17.67 14.29 -17.70
C ILE A 101 -17.00 15.02 -16.54
N GLU A 102 -17.28 16.33 -16.42
CA GLU A 102 -16.81 17.12 -15.27
C GLU A 102 -17.87 17.24 -14.18
N LEU A 103 -17.48 16.86 -12.95
CA LEU A 103 -18.31 16.99 -11.76
C LEU A 103 -17.54 17.68 -10.62
N PRO A 104 -18.24 18.52 -9.82
CA PRO A 104 -17.67 19.05 -8.58
C PRO A 104 -17.24 17.92 -7.64
N ALA A 105 -16.17 18.16 -6.86
CA ALA A 105 -15.62 17.15 -5.96
C ALA A 105 -16.64 16.60 -4.95
N SER A 106 -17.60 17.41 -4.50
CA SER A 106 -18.62 17.02 -3.54
C SER A 106 -19.81 16.26 -4.14
N THR A 107 -19.95 16.23 -5.47
CA THR A 107 -21.10 15.60 -6.13
C THR A 107 -21.02 14.08 -6.10
N ILE A 108 -19.85 13.51 -6.42
CA ILE A 108 -19.67 12.06 -6.45
C ILE A 108 -19.91 11.42 -5.08
N PRO A 109 -19.30 11.91 -3.96
CA PRO A 109 -19.60 11.39 -2.63
C PRO A 109 -21.09 11.42 -2.27
N ARG A 110 -21.82 12.49 -2.66
CA ARG A 110 -23.27 12.58 -2.41
C ARG A 110 -24.07 11.57 -3.22
N ILE A 111 -23.66 11.31 -4.48
CA ILE A 111 -24.30 10.26 -5.30
C ILE A 111 -24.06 8.90 -4.67
N LEU A 112 -22.82 8.58 -4.29
CA LEU A 112 -22.47 7.31 -3.69
C LEU A 112 -23.19 7.09 -2.34
N LEU A 113 -23.27 8.14 -1.50
CA LEU A 113 -23.99 8.07 -0.22
C LEU A 113 -25.49 7.78 -0.42
N ARG A 114 -26.14 8.48 -1.36
CA ARG A 114 -27.56 8.27 -1.65
C ARG A 114 -27.88 6.89 -2.21
N ASN A 115 -26.91 6.24 -2.84
CA ASN A 115 -27.05 4.88 -3.36
C ASN A 115 -26.47 3.82 -2.39
N GLN A 116 -26.17 4.19 -1.13
CA GLN A 116 -25.63 3.29 -0.10
C GLN A 116 -24.32 2.59 -0.50
N LEU A 117 -23.52 3.24 -1.34
CA LEU A 117 -22.25 2.74 -1.87
C LEU A 117 -21.01 3.26 -1.10
N VAL A 118 -21.20 3.87 0.06
CA VAL A 118 -20.14 4.30 0.98
C VAL A 118 -20.04 3.29 2.11
N ARG A 119 -18.83 2.78 2.37
CA ARG A 119 -18.56 1.82 3.45
C ARG A 119 -17.77 2.49 4.57
N ASP A 120 -17.99 2.09 5.83
CA ASP A 120 -17.35 2.73 7.00
C ASP A 120 -15.82 2.62 7.02
N TRP A 121 -15.25 1.56 6.44
CA TRP A 121 -13.80 1.39 6.35
C TRP A 121 -13.11 2.27 5.28
N ASP A 122 -13.87 3.01 4.46
CA ASP A 122 -13.30 3.96 3.50
C ASP A 122 -12.65 5.18 4.21
N ARG A 123 -12.80 5.30 5.53
CA ARG A 123 -12.27 6.38 6.38
C ARG A 123 -10.99 5.96 7.10
N GLN A 124 -9.92 5.65 6.37
CA GLN A 124 -8.63 5.33 7.00
C GLN A 124 -7.81 6.58 7.30
N ALA A 125 -7.15 6.60 8.47
CA ALA A 125 -6.19 7.62 8.85
C ALA A 125 -5.03 7.71 7.83
N MET A 126 -4.64 8.93 7.48
CA MET A 126 -3.46 9.15 6.64
C MET A 126 -2.20 8.94 7.47
N ALA A 127 -1.22 8.22 6.92
CA ALA A 127 0.10 8.12 7.53
C ALA A 127 0.75 9.51 7.64
N LEU A 128 1.28 9.84 8.81
CA LEU A 128 1.89 11.14 9.12
C LEU A 128 3.22 11.37 8.38
N ARG A 129 3.94 10.31 8.05
CA ARG A 129 5.18 10.36 7.26
C ARG A 129 5.12 9.35 6.13
N ARG A 130 5.46 9.78 4.90
CA ARG A 130 5.61 8.91 3.74
C ARG A 130 7.10 8.67 3.52
N PHE A 131 7.52 7.41 3.62
CA PHE A 131 8.79 6.99 3.04
C PHE A 131 8.56 6.80 1.54
N GLU A 132 9.32 7.47 0.70
CA GLU A 132 9.20 7.40 -0.75
C GLU A 132 10.54 7.76 -1.39
N ARG A 133 10.98 6.95 -2.34
CA ARG A 133 12.17 7.24 -3.14
C ARG A 133 11.88 8.35 -4.16
N ALA A 134 12.91 9.10 -4.52
CA ALA A 134 12.78 10.26 -5.40
C ALA A 134 12.48 9.86 -6.86
N GLN A 135 12.98 8.70 -7.30
CA GLN A 135 12.89 8.24 -8.69
C GLN A 135 12.55 6.75 -8.78
N PRO A 136 11.96 6.29 -9.91
CA PRO A 136 11.78 4.87 -10.17
C PRO A 136 13.11 4.10 -10.13
N ASN A 137 13.02 2.82 -9.82
CA ASN A 137 14.13 1.86 -9.76
C ASN A 137 15.18 2.11 -8.66
N GLN A 138 15.02 3.14 -7.82
CA GLN A 138 15.88 3.32 -6.66
C GLN A 138 15.61 2.25 -5.58
N LEU A 139 14.36 1.83 -5.44
CA LEU A 139 13.99 0.80 -4.47
C LEU A 139 12.81 -0.02 -5.02
N TRP A 140 12.98 -1.34 -5.09
CA TRP A 140 11.87 -2.25 -5.29
C TRP A 140 11.52 -2.95 -3.98
N GLN A 141 10.23 -3.10 -3.71
CA GLN A 141 9.71 -3.86 -2.57
C GLN A 141 9.24 -5.22 -3.06
N MET A 142 9.66 -6.29 -2.38
CA MET A 142 9.28 -7.65 -2.72
C MET A 142 8.67 -8.34 -1.51
N ASP A 143 7.53 -9.01 -1.72
CA ASP A 143 6.82 -9.71 -0.66
C ASP A 143 5.85 -10.75 -1.24
N PHE A 144 5.57 -11.80 -0.46
CA PHE A 144 4.50 -12.73 -0.73
C PHE A 144 3.19 -12.26 -0.12
N LYS A 145 2.13 -12.27 -0.89
CA LYS A 145 0.81 -11.94 -0.35
C LYS A 145 0.39 -13.01 0.67
N GLY A 146 -0.10 -12.56 1.82
CA GLY A 146 -0.69 -13.45 2.81
C GLY A 146 -1.98 -14.16 2.31
N PRO A 147 -2.48 -15.15 3.05
CA PRO A 147 -3.52 -16.09 2.57
C PRO A 147 -4.90 -15.46 2.38
N LYS A 148 -5.17 -14.27 2.90
CA LYS A 148 -6.50 -13.66 2.83
C LYS A 148 -7.00 -13.50 1.39
N GLY A 149 -8.10 -14.19 1.05
CA GLY A 149 -8.68 -14.21 -0.30
C GLY A 149 -7.87 -15.02 -1.31
N TRP A 150 -7.03 -15.93 -0.84
CA TRP A 150 -6.23 -16.86 -1.64
C TRP A 150 -6.37 -18.26 -1.04
N ASP A 151 -6.56 -19.25 -1.87
CA ASP A 151 -6.89 -20.63 -1.47
C ASP A 151 -5.68 -21.57 -1.42
N GLN A 152 -4.48 -21.03 -1.66
CA GLN A 152 -3.22 -21.77 -1.55
C GLN A 152 -2.45 -21.33 -0.29
N PRO A 153 -1.57 -22.20 0.25
CA PRO A 153 -0.74 -21.89 1.42
C PRO A 153 0.18 -20.69 1.21
N VAL A 154 0.66 -20.51 -0.02
CA VAL A 154 1.52 -19.41 -0.43
C VAL A 154 0.79 -18.52 -1.42
N GLY A 155 0.66 -17.25 -1.09
CA GLY A 155 0.10 -16.27 -2.01
C GLY A 155 1.09 -15.87 -3.11
N PRO A 156 0.64 -15.08 -4.09
CA PRO A 156 1.51 -14.66 -5.19
C PRO A 156 2.66 -13.78 -4.72
N LEU A 157 3.81 -13.97 -5.35
CA LEU A 157 4.97 -13.10 -5.24
C LEU A 157 4.68 -11.76 -5.91
N SER A 158 4.95 -10.67 -5.23
CA SER A 158 4.80 -9.31 -5.73
C SER A 158 6.14 -8.59 -5.73
N VAL A 159 6.47 -7.90 -6.83
CA VAL A 159 7.60 -6.98 -6.92
C VAL A 159 7.07 -5.62 -7.35
N LEU A 160 7.29 -4.61 -6.53
CA LEU A 160 6.71 -3.29 -6.71
C LEU A 160 7.78 -2.20 -6.64
N ASP A 161 7.79 -1.28 -7.60
CA ASP A 161 8.63 -0.08 -7.53
C ASP A 161 8.11 0.90 -6.48
N ASP A 162 9.01 1.38 -5.61
CA ASP A 162 8.66 2.24 -4.47
C ASP A 162 8.14 3.61 -4.90
N HIS A 163 8.74 4.22 -5.92
CA HIS A 163 8.37 5.55 -6.38
C HIS A 163 7.10 5.54 -7.22
N SER A 164 7.09 4.79 -8.30
CA SER A 164 6.01 4.76 -9.27
C SER A 164 4.83 3.88 -8.87
N ARG A 165 4.99 3.01 -7.88
CA ARG A 165 4.01 1.95 -7.53
C ARG A 165 3.82 0.90 -8.63
N TYR A 166 4.65 0.91 -9.66
CA TYR A 166 4.56 -0.03 -10.77
C TYR A 166 4.81 -1.46 -10.28
N ALA A 167 3.88 -2.35 -10.56
CA ALA A 167 4.00 -3.76 -10.24
C ALA A 167 4.79 -4.47 -11.35
N LEU A 168 6.09 -4.70 -11.10
CA LEU A 168 6.99 -5.37 -12.03
C LEU A 168 6.66 -6.86 -12.18
N ALA A 169 6.30 -7.50 -11.07
CA ALA A 169 5.85 -8.89 -11.06
C ALA A 169 4.66 -9.09 -10.13
N LEU A 170 3.81 -10.02 -10.50
CA LEU A 170 2.76 -10.61 -9.68
C LEU A 170 2.60 -12.06 -10.13
N GLU A 171 3.25 -13.00 -9.43
CA GLU A 171 3.46 -14.36 -9.90
C GLU A 171 2.98 -15.41 -8.91
N ASN A 172 2.23 -16.38 -9.40
CA ASN A 172 1.89 -17.56 -8.62
C ASN A 172 3.04 -18.57 -8.67
N THR A 173 3.97 -18.48 -7.74
CA THR A 173 5.11 -19.41 -7.66
C THR A 173 4.75 -20.75 -7.05
N GLY A 174 3.59 -20.86 -6.38
CA GLY A 174 3.14 -22.06 -5.68
C GLY A 174 3.99 -22.43 -4.45
N SER A 175 5.17 -21.84 -4.30
CA SER A 175 6.08 -22.08 -3.18
C SER A 175 6.98 -20.88 -2.92
N THR A 176 7.56 -20.82 -1.71
CA THR A 176 8.55 -19.80 -1.32
C THR A 176 9.99 -20.23 -1.62
N GLN A 177 10.22 -21.20 -2.52
CA GLN A 177 11.58 -21.66 -2.84
C GLN A 177 12.39 -20.59 -3.58
N ALA A 178 13.64 -20.41 -3.15
CA ALA A 178 14.55 -19.41 -3.71
C ALA A 178 14.70 -19.51 -5.22
N ARG A 179 14.77 -20.73 -5.77
CA ARG A 179 14.92 -20.96 -7.22
C ARG A 179 13.76 -20.41 -8.04
N GLY A 180 12.52 -20.57 -7.54
CA GLY A 180 11.33 -20.03 -8.21
C GLY A 180 11.31 -18.50 -8.19
N VAL A 181 11.63 -17.91 -7.03
CA VAL A 181 11.74 -16.45 -6.89
C VAL A 181 12.85 -15.87 -7.78
N GLN A 182 14.02 -16.53 -7.81
CA GLN A 182 15.14 -16.12 -8.64
C GLN A 182 14.77 -16.13 -10.12
N ALA A 183 14.10 -17.19 -10.61
CA ALA A 183 13.66 -17.27 -12.02
C ALA A 183 12.69 -16.12 -12.39
N VAL A 184 11.78 -15.75 -11.47
CA VAL A 184 10.91 -14.58 -11.67
C VAL A 184 11.73 -13.30 -11.78
N LEU A 185 12.68 -13.08 -10.86
CA LEU A 185 13.50 -11.88 -10.86
C LEU A 185 14.44 -11.80 -12.05
N GLU A 186 15.02 -12.91 -12.50
CA GLU A 186 15.86 -12.96 -13.71
C GLU A 186 15.08 -12.48 -14.94
N ARG A 187 13.84 -12.93 -15.11
CA ARG A 187 12.96 -12.45 -16.18
C ARG A 187 12.68 -10.96 -16.02
N VAL A 188 12.30 -10.52 -14.84
CA VAL A 188 12.02 -9.11 -14.55
C VAL A 188 13.25 -8.24 -14.80
N PHE A 189 14.43 -8.68 -14.39
CA PHE A 189 15.69 -7.94 -14.61
C PHE A 189 16.06 -7.84 -16.09
N ARG A 190 15.81 -8.89 -16.89
CA ARG A 190 16.01 -8.84 -18.37
C ARG A 190 15.05 -7.85 -19.02
N GLU A 191 13.80 -7.81 -18.58
CA GLU A 191 12.76 -6.98 -19.19
C GLU A 191 12.83 -5.52 -18.76
N SER A 192 13.14 -5.28 -17.48
CA SER A 192 12.96 -4.01 -16.79
C SER A 192 14.26 -3.34 -16.32
N GLY A 193 15.39 -4.08 -16.42
CA GLY A 193 16.65 -3.70 -15.78
C GLY A 193 16.66 -4.00 -14.28
N VAL A 194 17.75 -3.66 -13.60
CA VAL A 194 18.05 -4.01 -12.21
C VAL A 194 17.83 -2.78 -11.31
N PRO A 195 17.19 -2.88 -10.13
CA PRO A 195 17.05 -1.75 -9.21
C PRO A 195 18.36 -1.43 -8.48
N GLU A 196 18.42 -0.26 -7.86
CA GLU A 196 19.55 0.08 -6.97
C GLU A 196 19.45 -0.70 -5.64
N GLU A 197 18.23 -0.79 -5.10
CA GLU A 197 17.98 -1.44 -3.81
C GLU A 197 16.75 -2.34 -3.89
N MET A 198 16.74 -3.40 -3.07
CA MET A 198 15.56 -4.23 -2.82
C MET A 198 15.24 -4.28 -1.32
N LEU A 199 13.96 -4.11 -1.00
CA LEU A 199 13.42 -4.23 0.35
C LEU A 199 12.60 -5.51 0.46
N MET A 200 12.94 -6.33 1.44
CA MET A 200 12.33 -7.62 1.75
C MET A 200 12.05 -7.72 3.25
N ASP A 201 11.22 -8.65 3.68
CA ASP A 201 11.08 -9.01 5.09
C ASP A 201 12.18 -9.99 5.52
N HIS A 202 12.14 -10.45 6.78
CA HIS A 202 13.04 -11.49 7.30
C HIS A 202 12.53 -12.93 7.06
N GLY A 203 11.65 -13.10 6.08
CA GLY A 203 11.09 -14.40 5.71
C GLY A 203 11.99 -15.22 4.78
N THR A 204 11.67 -16.50 4.64
CA THR A 204 12.23 -17.33 3.58
C THR A 204 11.60 -16.96 2.25
N PRO A 205 12.37 -16.99 1.13
CA PRO A 205 13.69 -17.63 0.96
C PRO A 205 14.87 -16.67 1.08
N TRP A 206 14.64 -15.41 1.28
CA TRP A 206 15.71 -14.41 1.23
C TRP A 206 16.50 -14.27 2.53
N PHE A 207 15.89 -14.59 3.68
CA PHE A 207 16.59 -14.54 4.96
C PHE A 207 16.81 -15.96 5.52
N ASN A 208 18.06 -16.29 5.86
CA ASN A 208 18.38 -17.56 6.50
C ASN A 208 18.25 -17.44 8.02
N THR A 209 17.10 -17.85 8.55
CA THR A 209 16.80 -17.78 9.99
C THR A 209 17.67 -18.72 10.84
N GLN A 210 18.28 -19.74 10.23
CA GLN A 210 19.20 -20.69 10.92
C GLN A 210 20.65 -20.22 10.85
N GLY A 211 20.99 -19.28 9.97
CA GLY A 211 22.33 -18.73 9.82
C GLY A 211 22.57 -17.55 10.77
N ARG A 212 23.78 -17.53 11.39
CA ARG A 212 24.17 -16.46 12.33
C ARG A 212 24.06 -15.04 11.75
N MET A 213 24.17 -14.89 10.43
CA MET A 213 24.16 -13.60 9.72
C MET A 213 22.95 -13.39 8.79
N GLY A 214 22.05 -14.34 8.69
CA GLY A 214 20.83 -14.23 7.87
C GLY A 214 21.01 -14.29 6.34
N TRP A 215 22.25 -14.34 5.82
CA TRP A 215 22.51 -14.34 4.38
C TRP A 215 22.21 -15.70 3.74
N SER A 216 21.53 -15.68 2.60
CA SER A 216 21.21 -16.85 1.78
C SER A 216 21.93 -16.79 0.42
N GLN A 217 21.99 -17.90 -0.31
CA GLN A 217 22.51 -17.89 -1.69
C GLN A 217 21.72 -16.94 -2.60
N PHE A 218 20.43 -16.82 -2.37
CA PHE A 218 19.59 -15.89 -3.10
C PHE A 218 19.99 -14.42 -2.85
N THR A 219 20.27 -14.04 -1.61
CA THR A 219 20.73 -12.68 -1.30
C THR A 219 22.11 -12.40 -1.88
N VAL A 220 23.01 -13.39 -1.87
CA VAL A 220 24.32 -13.28 -2.53
C VAL A 220 24.16 -13.08 -4.03
N TRP A 221 23.26 -13.82 -4.68
CA TRP A 221 22.95 -13.63 -6.11
C TRP A 221 22.43 -12.21 -6.40
N LEU A 222 21.59 -11.63 -5.55
CA LEU A 222 21.17 -10.22 -5.67
C LEU A 222 22.34 -9.24 -5.54
N MET A 223 23.26 -9.50 -4.60
CA MET A 223 24.48 -8.70 -4.44
C MET A 223 25.38 -8.82 -5.67
N ASP A 224 25.43 -9.98 -6.32
CA ASP A 224 26.15 -10.19 -7.59
C ASP A 224 25.62 -9.28 -8.72
N GLN A 225 24.34 -8.90 -8.66
CA GLN A 225 23.71 -7.90 -9.55
C GLN A 225 23.94 -6.46 -9.11
N ASP A 226 24.80 -6.21 -8.12
CA ASP A 226 25.03 -4.89 -7.50
C ASP A 226 23.73 -4.27 -6.89
N VAL A 227 22.82 -5.10 -6.40
CA VAL A 227 21.63 -4.67 -5.68
C VAL A 227 21.95 -4.54 -4.20
N SER A 228 21.69 -3.37 -3.63
CA SER A 228 21.77 -3.16 -2.18
C SER A 228 20.54 -3.75 -1.50
N LEU A 229 20.75 -4.54 -0.45
CA LEU A 229 19.66 -5.23 0.24
C LEU A 229 19.23 -4.48 1.49
N ARG A 230 17.93 -4.31 1.65
CA ARG A 230 17.29 -3.80 2.86
C ARG A 230 16.32 -4.82 3.40
N PHE A 231 16.35 -5.02 4.71
CA PHE A 231 15.37 -5.83 5.40
C PHE A 231 14.48 -4.93 6.26
N SER A 232 13.18 -5.17 6.24
CA SER A 232 12.25 -4.44 7.11
C SER A 232 12.58 -4.78 8.56
N GLY A 233 12.87 -3.77 9.39
CA GLY A 233 13.16 -3.99 10.81
C GLY A 233 11.98 -4.62 11.54
N TYR A 234 12.27 -5.44 12.56
CA TYR A 234 11.29 -6.13 13.41
C TYR A 234 10.27 -5.15 14.08
N GLN A 235 10.55 -3.85 14.07
CA GLN A 235 9.75 -2.80 14.72
C GLN A 235 9.31 -1.67 13.79
N HIS A 236 9.55 -1.73 12.47
CA HIS A 236 9.16 -0.69 11.53
C HIS A 236 8.35 -1.24 10.35
N PRO A 237 7.10 -1.68 10.55
CA PRO A 237 6.24 -2.20 9.47
C PRO A 237 5.91 -1.14 8.41
N GLN A 238 6.17 0.15 8.67
CA GLN A 238 5.86 1.24 7.74
C GLN A 238 6.70 1.24 6.45
N THR A 239 7.83 0.54 6.42
CA THR A 239 8.72 0.51 5.25
C THR A 239 8.14 -0.30 4.08
N GLN A 240 7.35 -1.33 4.33
CA GLN A 240 6.68 -2.16 3.31
C GLN A 240 5.22 -1.72 3.00
N GLY A 241 4.77 -0.61 3.53
CA GLY A 241 3.38 -0.14 3.43
C GLY A 241 2.85 0.01 1.99
N LYS A 242 3.70 0.03 0.97
CA LYS A 242 3.29 0.13 -0.44
C LYS A 242 2.92 -1.22 -1.02
N VAL A 243 3.72 -2.25 -0.78
CA VAL A 243 3.40 -3.62 -1.20
C VAL A 243 2.21 -4.16 -0.40
N GLU A 244 2.09 -3.83 0.89
CA GLU A 244 0.90 -4.15 1.68
C GLU A 244 -0.37 -3.49 1.13
N ARG A 245 -0.27 -2.22 0.70
CA ARG A 245 -1.40 -1.52 0.07
C ARG A 245 -1.75 -2.11 -1.30
N PHE A 246 -0.76 -2.56 -2.04
CA PHE A 246 -0.95 -3.33 -3.26
C PHE A 246 -1.69 -4.64 -2.97
N HIS A 247 -1.26 -5.41 -1.96
CA HIS A 247 -1.92 -6.64 -1.52
C HIS A 247 -3.36 -6.41 -1.03
N ARG A 248 -3.65 -5.28 -0.39
CA ARG A 248 -5.06 -4.91 -0.06
C ARG A 248 -5.91 -4.70 -1.30
N SER A 249 -5.35 -4.07 -2.34
CA SER A 249 -6.06 -3.89 -3.62
C SER A 249 -6.28 -5.22 -4.33
N LEU A 250 -5.29 -6.10 -4.32
CA LEU A 250 -5.38 -7.46 -4.85
C LEU A 250 -6.44 -8.28 -4.09
N THR A 251 -6.43 -8.25 -2.77
CA THR A 251 -7.43 -8.92 -1.93
C THR A 251 -8.85 -8.43 -2.23
N ALA A 252 -9.03 -7.12 -2.39
CA ALA A 252 -10.34 -6.55 -2.76
C ALA A 252 -10.83 -7.04 -4.14
N ALA A 253 -9.91 -7.19 -5.09
CA ALA A 253 -10.23 -7.73 -6.42
C ALA A 253 -10.58 -9.23 -6.36
N LEU A 254 -9.83 -10.03 -5.60
CA LEU A 254 -10.09 -11.46 -5.37
C LEU A 254 -11.45 -11.70 -4.71
N LEU A 255 -11.77 -10.94 -3.66
CA LEU A 255 -13.05 -11.05 -2.97
C LEU A 255 -14.24 -10.66 -3.86
N ARG A 256 -14.03 -9.78 -4.84
CA ARG A 256 -15.07 -9.34 -5.78
C ARG A 256 -15.28 -10.32 -6.93
N ARG A 257 -14.20 -10.76 -7.57
CA ARG A 257 -14.23 -11.57 -8.79
C ARG A 257 -14.22 -13.08 -8.51
N GLY A 258 -14.01 -13.48 -7.25
CA GLY A 258 -13.71 -14.84 -6.86
C GLY A 258 -12.24 -15.20 -7.09
N THR A 259 -11.78 -16.24 -6.40
CA THR A 259 -10.44 -16.81 -6.62
C THR A 259 -10.47 -17.60 -7.93
N PRO A 260 -9.57 -17.33 -8.88
CA PRO A 260 -9.54 -18.02 -10.17
C PRO A 260 -9.16 -19.51 -10.01
N LEU A 261 -9.57 -20.34 -10.94
CA LEU A 261 -9.11 -21.73 -11.04
C LEU A 261 -7.60 -21.80 -11.24
N ASP A 262 -6.96 -22.88 -10.83
CA ASP A 262 -5.51 -23.04 -10.88
C ASP A 262 -4.93 -22.80 -12.30
N SER A 263 -5.59 -23.33 -13.33
CA SER A 263 -5.18 -23.16 -14.73
C SER A 263 -5.25 -21.72 -15.25
N GLU A 264 -6.08 -20.88 -14.66
CA GLU A 264 -6.32 -19.50 -15.10
C GLU A 264 -5.64 -18.48 -14.16
N ARG A 265 -5.10 -18.95 -13.06
CA ARG A 265 -4.61 -18.12 -11.95
C ARG A 265 -3.57 -17.10 -12.38
N GLN A 266 -2.57 -17.52 -13.14
CA GLN A 266 -1.54 -16.60 -13.60
C GLN A 266 -2.07 -15.56 -14.61
N ASN A 267 -2.96 -15.96 -15.50
CA ASN A 267 -3.60 -15.02 -16.44
C ASN A 267 -4.42 -13.96 -15.68
N TRP A 268 -5.19 -14.38 -14.69
CA TRP A 268 -5.94 -13.47 -13.84
C TRP A 268 -5.02 -12.48 -13.09
N LEU A 269 -3.88 -12.94 -12.56
CA LEU A 269 -2.89 -12.09 -11.90
C LEU A 269 -2.25 -11.10 -12.89
N ASN A 270 -1.99 -11.52 -14.12
CA ASN A 270 -1.48 -10.65 -15.19
C ASN A 270 -2.49 -9.56 -15.56
N ASP A 271 -3.78 -9.91 -15.71
CA ASP A 271 -4.85 -8.95 -15.99
C ASP A 271 -5.00 -7.93 -14.86
N PHE A 272 -4.97 -8.40 -13.60
CA PHE A 272 -5.01 -7.51 -12.44
C PHE A 272 -3.78 -6.58 -12.42
N ARG A 273 -2.57 -7.09 -12.68
CA ARG A 273 -1.33 -6.30 -12.76
C ARG A 273 -1.42 -5.25 -13.84
N GLN A 274 -1.94 -5.60 -15.01
CA GLN A 274 -2.14 -4.67 -16.10
C GLN A 274 -3.16 -3.58 -15.75
N GLU A 275 -4.33 -3.95 -15.19
CA GLU A 275 -5.33 -2.98 -14.71
C GLU A 275 -4.71 -2.05 -13.64
N TYR A 276 -3.94 -2.60 -12.71
CA TYR A 276 -3.28 -1.83 -11.66
C TYR A 276 -2.27 -0.83 -12.22
N ASN A 277 -1.44 -1.25 -13.17
CA ASN A 277 -0.39 -0.42 -13.74
C ASN A 277 -0.92 0.63 -14.72
N CYS A 278 -1.87 0.26 -15.59
CA CYS A 278 -2.25 1.10 -16.75
C CYS A 278 -3.59 1.81 -16.60
N VAL A 279 -4.48 1.34 -15.70
CA VAL A 279 -5.85 1.87 -15.59
C VAL A 279 -6.08 2.55 -14.25
N ARG A 280 -5.51 2.03 -13.15
CA ARG A 280 -5.76 2.52 -11.80
C ARG A 280 -5.06 3.84 -11.52
N PRO A 281 -5.79 4.96 -11.27
CA PRO A 281 -5.17 6.22 -10.87
C PRO A 281 -4.67 6.13 -9.41
N HIS A 282 -3.52 6.73 -9.14
CA HIS A 282 -2.94 6.78 -7.80
C HIS A 282 -2.91 8.21 -7.26
N GLU A 283 -3.54 8.46 -6.11
CA GLU A 283 -3.55 9.78 -5.48
C GLU A 283 -2.14 10.27 -5.14
N ALA A 284 -1.25 9.35 -4.75
CA ALA A 284 0.14 9.66 -4.47
C ALA A 284 0.93 10.10 -5.72
N LEU A 285 0.48 9.71 -6.91
CA LEU A 285 1.06 10.06 -8.20
C LEU A 285 0.25 11.17 -8.90
N GLN A 286 -0.46 12.01 -8.16
CA GLN A 286 -1.30 13.06 -8.72
C GLN A 286 -2.34 12.53 -9.72
N MET A 287 -2.93 11.39 -9.42
CA MET A 287 -3.88 10.65 -10.27
C MET A 287 -3.30 10.06 -11.56
N LYS A 288 -1.98 10.09 -11.77
CA LYS A 288 -1.36 9.31 -12.82
C LYS A 288 -1.43 7.81 -12.51
N THR A 289 -1.37 6.99 -13.55
CA THR A 289 -1.21 5.55 -13.43
C THR A 289 0.28 5.19 -13.23
N PRO A 290 0.63 4.06 -12.61
CA PRO A 290 2.01 3.65 -12.42
C PRO A 290 2.87 3.65 -13.68
N ASP A 291 2.32 3.20 -14.82
CA ASP A 291 2.99 3.15 -16.12
C ASP A 291 3.34 4.53 -16.70
N GLN A 292 2.57 5.57 -16.33
CA GLN A 292 2.88 6.95 -16.73
C GLN A 292 4.06 7.56 -15.97
N VAL A 293 4.50 6.93 -14.89
CA VAL A 293 5.58 7.42 -14.02
C VAL A 293 6.80 6.53 -14.11
N TRP A 294 6.59 5.23 -14.31
CA TRP A 294 7.67 4.23 -14.37
C TRP A 294 8.38 4.22 -15.71
N HIS A 295 9.66 3.93 -15.68
CA HIS A 295 10.50 3.65 -16.86
C HIS A 295 11.51 2.55 -16.52
N LYS A 296 12.06 1.88 -17.52
CA LYS A 296 13.06 0.83 -17.33
C LYS A 296 14.32 1.37 -16.64
N SER A 297 14.93 0.54 -15.79
CA SER A 297 16.21 0.85 -15.20
C SER A 297 17.31 0.87 -16.27
N PRO A 298 18.25 1.83 -16.22
CA PRO A 298 19.43 1.82 -17.09
C PRO A 298 20.44 0.73 -16.72
N ARG A 299 20.29 0.12 -15.53
CA ARG A 299 21.19 -0.94 -15.05
C ARG A 299 20.77 -2.27 -15.66
N MET A 300 21.62 -2.81 -16.53
CA MET A 300 21.35 -4.06 -17.23
C MET A 300 21.58 -5.28 -16.35
N PHE A 301 20.75 -6.30 -16.52
CA PHE A 301 20.98 -7.63 -15.93
C PHE A 301 22.23 -8.27 -16.54
N ARG A 302 23.07 -8.87 -15.69
CA ARG A 302 24.31 -9.53 -16.11
C ARG A 302 24.24 -11.02 -15.74
N GLU A 303 24.41 -11.89 -16.72
CA GLU A 303 24.48 -13.34 -16.50
C GLU A 303 25.83 -13.78 -15.89
N SER A 304 26.89 -13.06 -16.24
CA SER A 304 28.24 -13.26 -15.69
C SER A 304 28.72 -11.99 -14.98
N HIS A 305 29.42 -12.17 -13.90
CA HIS A 305 29.91 -11.06 -13.07
C HIS A 305 31.43 -11.00 -13.15
N SER A 306 31.96 -9.81 -13.47
CA SER A 306 33.39 -9.53 -13.34
C SER A 306 33.82 -9.54 -11.87
N ALA A 307 35.08 -9.84 -11.61
CA ALA A 307 35.69 -9.70 -10.30
C ALA A 307 35.42 -8.29 -9.75
N TRP A 308 35.07 -8.21 -8.48
CA TRP A 308 34.81 -6.94 -7.82
C TRP A 308 36.12 -6.31 -7.37
N GLN A 309 36.28 -5.04 -7.67
CA GLN A 309 37.44 -4.28 -7.17
C GLN A 309 37.06 -3.59 -5.86
N TYR A 310 37.69 -4.02 -4.80
CA TYR A 310 37.52 -3.39 -3.49
C TYR A 310 38.33 -2.08 -3.40
N PRO A 311 37.92 -1.12 -2.56
CA PRO A 311 38.66 0.13 -2.37
C PRO A 311 40.12 -0.11 -1.97
N ALA A 312 41.02 0.83 -2.32
CA ALA A 312 42.39 0.77 -1.90
C ALA A 312 42.49 0.70 -0.38
N GLY A 313 43.37 -0.14 0.14
CA GLY A 313 43.52 -0.41 1.57
C GLY A 313 42.64 -1.52 2.12
N SER A 314 41.75 -2.12 1.30
CA SER A 314 41.04 -3.33 1.70
C SER A 314 41.92 -4.57 1.51
N GLU A 315 41.98 -5.44 2.51
CA GLU A 315 42.50 -6.81 2.37
C GLU A 315 41.40 -7.68 1.72
N VAL A 316 41.76 -8.49 0.71
CA VAL A 316 40.80 -9.36 0.00
C VAL A 316 41.07 -10.81 0.37
N ASN A 317 40.06 -11.50 0.85
CA ASN A 317 40.15 -12.89 1.26
C ASN A 317 39.06 -13.76 0.62
N GLU A 318 39.44 -14.97 0.19
CA GLU A 318 38.48 -15.95 -0.33
C GLU A 318 37.78 -16.71 0.81
N VAL A 319 36.47 -16.90 0.67
CA VAL A 319 35.65 -17.67 1.60
C VAL A 319 35.68 -19.14 1.22
N ASP A 320 36.11 -20.00 2.14
CA ASP A 320 36.18 -21.44 1.93
C ASP A 320 34.77 -22.10 1.83
N ARG A 321 34.76 -23.43 1.51
CA ARG A 321 33.52 -24.23 1.39
C ARG A 321 32.70 -24.29 2.68
N ASN A 322 33.33 -24.02 3.83
CA ASN A 322 32.69 -24.01 5.13
C ASN A 322 32.13 -22.63 5.49
N GLY A 323 32.28 -21.61 4.63
CA GLY A 323 31.86 -20.25 4.90
C GLY A 323 32.81 -19.47 5.79
N GLN A 324 34.11 -19.86 5.78
CA GLN A 324 35.14 -19.24 6.59
C GLN A 324 36.22 -18.59 5.72
N PHE A 325 36.88 -17.58 6.23
CA PHE A 325 38.09 -17.01 5.65
C PHE A 325 39.19 -16.92 6.72
N ARG A 326 40.45 -16.71 6.29
CA ARG A 326 41.57 -16.53 7.18
C ARG A 326 41.95 -15.08 7.33
N LEU A 327 42.08 -14.61 8.58
CA LEU A 327 42.62 -13.32 8.91
C LEU A 327 43.55 -13.47 10.11
N HIS A 328 44.76 -12.90 10.06
CA HIS A 328 45.75 -12.96 11.14
C HIS A 328 45.97 -14.38 11.70
N ARG A 329 46.05 -15.38 10.79
CA ARG A 329 46.23 -16.83 11.13
C ARG A 329 44.99 -17.46 11.80
N GLN A 330 43.90 -16.76 12.03
CA GLN A 330 42.67 -17.31 12.58
C GLN A 330 41.60 -17.49 11.49
N ARG A 331 40.67 -18.41 11.72
CA ARG A 331 39.53 -18.68 10.87
C ARG A 331 38.31 -17.94 11.41
N HIS A 332 37.67 -17.15 10.58
CA HIS A 332 36.45 -16.41 10.89
C HIS A 332 35.30 -16.95 10.04
N TYR A 333 34.25 -17.43 10.69
CA TYR A 333 33.05 -17.87 10.02
C TYR A 333 32.14 -16.68 9.72
N ILE A 334 31.68 -16.58 8.48
CA ILE A 334 30.68 -15.59 8.07
C ILE A 334 29.39 -16.27 7.60
N THR A 335 29.41 -16.94 6.45
CA THR A 335 28.25 -17.67 5.93
C THR A 335 28.68 -18.61 4.80
N LYS A 336 28.07 -19.79 4.73
CA LYS A 336 28.26 -20.72 3.60
C LYS A 336 27.70 -20.17 2.28
N ALA A 337 26.81 -19.18 2.32
CA ALA A 337 26.25 -18.57 1.13
C ALA A 337 27.32 -17.84 0.27
N LEU A 338 28.44 -17.42 0.87
CA LEU A 338 29.57 -16.78 0.21
C LEU A 338 30.72 -17.74 -0.16
N ALA A 339 30.53 -19.04 -0.02
CA ALA A 339 31.60 -20.02 -0.35
C ALA A 339 32.11 -19.83 -1.81
N GLY A 340 33.43 -19.75 -1.99
CA GLY A 340 34.11 -19.50 -3.26
C GLY A 340 34.02 -18.04 -3.75
N LYS A 341 33.57 -17.12 -2.89
CA LYS A 341 33.53 -15.68 -3.19
C LYS A 341 34.64 -14.94 -2.45
N GLU A 342 35.10 -13.86 -3.04
CA GLU A 342 36.05 -12.94 -2.41
C GLU A 342 35.32 -11.88 -1.59
N VAL A 343 35.79 -11.62 -0.37
CA VAL A 343 35.30 -10.58 0.52
C VAL A 343 36.39 -9.55 0.81
N GLY A 344 35.99 -8.29 0.89
CA GLY A 344 36.88 -7.21 1.26
C GLY A 344 36.83 -6.94 2.75
N LEU A 345 37.98 -6.76 3.36
CA LEU A 345 38.13 -6.49 4.77
C LEU A 345 38.67 -5.06 4.90
N LEU A 346 38.03 -4.24 5.70
CA LEU A 346 38.44 -2.88 5.99
C LEU A 346 38.56 -2.69 7.50
N GLU A 347 39.75 -2.35 7.96
CA GLU A 347 39.96 -2.01 9.37
C GLU A 347 39.57 -0.55 9.64
N VAL A 348 38.66 -0.33 10.57
CA VAL A 348 38.19 0.98 11.01
C VAL A 348 38.14 1.00 12.53
N GLU A 349 38.87 1.92 13.18
CA GLU A 349 38.82 2.14 14.63
C GLU A 349 38.90 0.85 15.48
N HIS A 350 39.82 -0.04 15.17
CA HIS A 350 40.01 -1.33 15.83
C HIS A 350 38.93 -2.39 15.55
N ARG A 351 38.06 -2.19 14.54
CA ARG A 351 37.07 -3.15 14.07
C ARG A 351 37.35 -3.56 12.65
N ILE A 352 37.01 -4.77 12.29
CA ILE A 352 37.17 -5.27 10.94
C ILE A 352 35.79 -5.40 10.32
N LEU A 353 35.54 -4.56 9.33
CA LEU A 353 34.33 -4.58 8.54
C LEU A 353 34.51 -5.54 7.36
N VAL A 354 33.63 -6.51 7.24
CA VAL A 354 33.65 -7.50 6.16
C VAL A 354 32.62 -7.11 5.12
N PHE A 355 33.06 -6.86 3.90
CA PHE A 355 32.18 -6.50 2.79
C PHE A 355 32.13 -7.60 1.74
N TYR A 356 30.94 -7.85 1.20
CA TYR A 356 30.81 -8.49 -0.10
C TYR A 356 30.29 -7.48 -1.11
N ARG A 357 31.11 -7.16 -2.07
CA ARG A 357 30.89 -6.04 -2.98
C ARG A 357 30.61 -4.73 -2.19
N ARG A 358 29.40 -4.17 -2.33
CA ARG A 358 28.98 -2.95 -1.61
C ARG A 358 28.29 -3.22 -0.28
N THR A 359 27.98 -4.49 0.02
CA THR A 359 27.17 -4.83 1.20
C THR A 359 28.07 -5.17 2.37
N LEU A 360 27.86 -4.49 3.49
CA LEU A 360 28.47 -4.88 4.77
C LEU A 360 27.84 -6.20 5.21
N ILE A 361 28.65 -7.24 5.29
CA ILE A 361 28.23 -8.60 5.68
C ILE A 361 28.21 -8.74 7.19
N CYS A 362 29.29 -8.33 7.85
CA CYS A 362 29.40 -8.36 9.31
C CYS A 362 30.55 -7.46 9.77
N GLU A 363 30.57 -7.27 11.05
CA GLU A 363 31.64 -6.66 11.81
C GLU A 363 32.28 -7.72 12.70
N LEU A 364 33.61 -7.76 12.74
CA LEU A 364 34.38 -8.61 13.61
C LEU A 364 35.06 -7.76 14.68
N ASP A 365 34.96 -8.20 15.93
CA ASP A 365 35.72 -7.56 17.00
C ASP A 365 37.21 -7.76 16.77
N PRO A 366 38.03 -6.76 17.06
CA PRO A 366 39.46 -6.92 16.99
C PRO A 366 39.90 -7.99 18.00
N MET A 367 40.87 -8.78 17.60
CA MET A 367 41.51 -9.68 18.55
C MET A 367 42.12 -8.89 19.71
N PRO A 368 42.01 -9.39 20.93
CA PRO A 368 42.87 -8.88 22.00
C PRO A 368 44.32 -8.99 21.52
N PRO A 369 45.16 -7.94 21.74
CA PRO A 369 46.56 -7.97 21.34
C PRO A 369 47.16 -9.28 21.87
N CYS A 370 47.84 -10.03 20.98
CA CYS A 370 48.55 -11.24 21.37
C CYS A 370 49.38 -10.89 22.60
N PRO A 371 49.20 -11.59 23.75
CA PRO A 371 50.02 -11.31 24.90
C PRO A 371 51.46 -11.44 24.44
N SER A 372 52.22 -10.33 24.49
CA SER A 372 53.65 -10.33 24.21
C SER A 372 54.27 -11.43 25.02
N MET A 373 54.91 -12.41 24.36
CA MET A 373 55.68 -13.42 25.08
C MET A 373 56.56 -12.70 26.10
N PRO A 374 56.51 -13.13 27.37
CA PRO A 374 57.41 -12.53 28.35
C PRO A 374 58.83 -12.72 27.85
N THR A 375 59.51 -11.62 27.65
CA THR A 375 60.96 -11.58 27.35
C THR A 375 61.63 -12.44 28.42
N ARG A 376 62.26 -13.55 28.03
CA ARG A 376 63.09 -14.37 28.90
C ARG A 376 64.14 -13.44 29.46
N THR A 377 63.93 -13.01 30.67
CA THR A 377 64.95 -12.37 31.48
C THR A 377 66.08 -13.37 31.66
N ALA A 378 67.25 -13.08 31.06
CA ALA A 378 68.45 -13.88 31.25
C ALA A 378 68.74 -13.96 32.75
N MET A 379 68.80 -15.18 33.29
CA MET A 379 69.26 -15.39 34.65
C MET A 379 70.69 -14.88 34.78
N PRO A 380 71.05 -14.13 35.83
CA PRO A 380 72.41 -13.75 36.08
C PRO A 380 73.19 -15.05 36.40
N ALA A 381 74.37 -15.20 35.77
CA ALA A 381 75.33 -16.25 36.02
C ALA A 381 75.73 -16.22 37.50
N ALA A 382 75.61 -17.39 38.21
CA ALA A 382 76.14 -17.59 39.53
C ALA A 382 77.66 -17.53 39.42
N GLY A 383 78.25 -16.48 39.97
CA GLY A 383 79.69 -16.37 40.21
C GLY A 383 80.05 -17.24 41.42
N VAL A 384 81.15 -17.93 41.31
CA VAL A 384 81.89 -18.73 42.29
C VAL A 384 82.23 -17.94 43.54
#